data_16258248fd054fb4f592d7056134ffd5
#
_entry.id   16258248fd054fb4f592d7056134ffd5
#
_cell.length_a   1.000
_cell.length_b   1.000
_cell.length_c   1.000
_cell.angle_alpha   90.00
_cell.angle_beta   90.00
_cell.angle_gamma   90.00
#
_symmetry.space_group_name_H-M   'P 1'
#
loop_
_entity.id
_entity.type
_entity.pdbx_description
1 polymer ?
#
loop_
_entity_poly.entity_id
_entity_poly.type
_entity_poly.pdbx_seq_one_letter_code
_entity_poly.pdbx_strand_id
1 'polypeptide(L)'
;IHAVDAEKGGIFSCGFCKDPLVLKKSGKTRRGSKRPHFAHRALTPNCNPESALHFEFKTILVNEIKQRIERQNEFALSWKCLYCCREHSGDLIKKARRVALEYSLNIYRPDISLFDENGRVYAVIEVVVSHAPDNAVKDYYRKNGITLIEMHLDPDAVLNDVSTKLSS
;
A
#
# COMPACT_ATOMS: atom_id res chain seq x y z
N ILE A 1 13.46 2.82 8.80
CA ILE A 1 14.59 1.90 9.16
C ILE A 1 14.07 0.48 9.06
N HIS A 2 14.77 -0.38 8.32
CA HIS A 2 14.46 -1.80 8.29
C HIS A 2 14.92 -2.50 9.58
N ALA A 3 14.18 -3.52 10.01
CA ALA A 3 14.50 -4.24 11.26
C ALA A 3 15.85 -4.97 11.21
N VAL A 4 16.36 -5.28 10.00
CA VAL A 4 17.71 -5.84 9.80
C VAL A 4 18.83 -4.86 10.14
N ASP A 5 18.60 -3.56 9.87
CA ASP A 5 19.57 -2.47 10.04
C ASP A 5 19.40 -1.76 11.39
N ALA A 6 18.36 -2.13 12.16
CA ALA A 6 18.05 -1.48 13.42
C ALA A 6 18.96 -1.97 14.56
N GLU A 7 19.44 -1.03 15.36
CA GLU A 7 20.27 -1.36 16.54
C GLU A 7 19.41 -1.76 17.74
N LYS A 8 19.99 -2.68 18.56
CA LYS A 8 19.38 -3.10 19.82
C LYS A 8 19.38 -1.92 20.81
N GLY A 9 18.20 -1.55 21.33
CA GLY A 9 18.06 -0.42 22.25
C GLY A 9 17.59 0.88 21.61
N GLY A 10 17.43 0.92 20.28
CA GLY A 10 16.81 2.03 19.61
C GLY A 10 15.35 2.25 20.04
N ILE A 11 14.88 3.50 20.00
CA ILE A 11 13.48 3.85 20.25
C ILE A 11 12.74 3.76 18.92
N PHE A 12 11.76 2.88 18.85
CA PHE A 12 10.93 2.66 17.66
C PHE A 12 9.46 2.84 18.00
N SER A 13 8.72 3.46 17.10
CA SER A 13 7.28 3.63 17.23
C SER A 13 6.56 3.11 15.99
N CYS A 14 5.34 2.59 16.18
CA CYS A 14 4.48 2.16 15.09
C CYS A 14 4.10 3.36 14.22
N GLY A 15 4.27 3.26 12.91
CA GLY A 15 3.85 4.29 11.96
C GLY A 15 2.35 4.58 12.02
N PHE A 16 1.56 3.58 12.38
CA PHE A 16 0.11 3.66 12.45
C PHE A 16 -0.40 4.18 13.81
N CYS A 17 -0.22 3.42 14.90
CA CYS A 17 -0.78 3.78 16.22
C CYS A 17 0.16 4.63 17.09
N LYS A 18 1.40 4.86 16.65
CA LYS A 18 2.46 5.60 17.36
C LYS A 18 2.97 4.91 18.65
N ASP A 19 2.42 3.77 19.02
CA ASP A 19 2.86 3.02 20.18
C ASP A 19 4.29 2.50 20.05
N PRO A 20 5.01 2.31 21.18
CA PRO A 20 6.37 1.82 21.18
C PRO A 20 6.47 0.42 20.59
N LEU A 21 7.45 0.24 19.72
CA LEU A 21 7.83 -1.05 19.14
C LEU A 21 9.09 -1.61 19.79
N VAL A 22 9.20 -2.93 19.82
CA VAL A 22 10.41 -3.63 20.19
C VAL A 22 10.99 -4.36 18.99
N LEU A 23 12.29 -4.25 18.81
CA LEU A 23 13.00 -5.04 17.79
C LEU A 23 13.13 -6.47 18.27
N LYS A 24 12.48 -7.39 17.57
CA LYS A 24 12.66 -8.83 17.71
C LYS A 24 13.76 -9.26 16.74
N LYS A 25 14.94 -9.64 17.25
CA LYS A 25 16.00 -10.20 16.41
C LYS A 25 15.66 -11.62 15.99
N SER A 26 16.33 -12.09 14.95
CA SER A 26 16.16 -13.45 14.42
C SER A 26 16.32 -14.52 15.51
N GLY A 27 15.51 -15.56 15.46
CA GLY A 27 15.57 -16.68 16.37
C GLY A 27 15.21 -18.00 15.67
N LYS A 28 15.78 -19.12 16.13
CA LYS A 28 15.38 -20.45 15.66
C LYS A 28 14.03 -20.83 16.26
N THR A 29 13.11 -21.31 15.45
CA THR A 29 11.83 -21.88 15.86
C THR A 29 11.69 -23.30 15.33
N ARG A 30 10.73 -24.09 15.86
CA ARG A 30 10.45 -25.44 15.33
C ARG A 30 10.11 -25.45 13.82
N ARG A 31 9.67 -24.31 13.24
CA ARG A 31 9.28 -24.16 11.83
C ARG A 31 10.29 -23.37 10.99
N GLY A 32 11.54 -23.16 11.50
CA GLY A 32 12.57 -22.41 10.79
C GLY A 32 13.09 -21.20 11.57
N SER A 33 13.88 -20.34 10.93
CA SER A 33 14.36 -19.09 11.54
C SER A 33 13.41 -17.93 11.26
N LYS A 34 13.06 -17.18 12.29
CA LYS A 34 12.33 -15.90 12.11
C LYS A 34 13.33 -14.80 11.75
N ARG A 35 12.96 -13.97 10.76
CA ARG A 35 13.73 -12.77 10.42
C ARG A 35 13.55 -11.68 11.49
N PRO A 36 14.50 -10.73 11.60
CA PRO A 36 14.33 -9.57 12.44
C PRO A 36 13.05 -8.80 12.04
N HIS A 37 12.24 -8.40 13.02
CA HIS A 37 11.03 -7.65 12.81
C HIS A 37 10.71 -6.77 14.01
N PHE A 38 9.93 -5.72 13.79
CA PHE A 38 9.36 -4.92 14.86
C PHE A 38 8.05 -5.55 15.34
N ALA A 39 7.81 -5.48 16.64
CA ALA A 39 6.55 -5.93 17.24
C ALA A 39 6.12 -4.96 18.32
N HIS A 40 4.83 -4.81 18.55
CA HIS A 40 4.31 -4.07 19.70
C HIS A 40 4.73 -4.78 20.99
N ARG A 41 5.00 -3.98 22.03
CA ARG A 41 5.38 -4.50 23.35
C ARG A 41 4.21 -5.21 24.03
N ALA A 42 2.99 -4.74 23.81
CA ALA A 42 1.73 -5.32 24.27
C ALA A 42 0.73 -5.40 23.12
N LEU A 43 -0.32 -6.23 23.27
CA LEU A 43 -1.44 -6.22 22.33
C LEU A 43 -2.12 -4.87 22.39
N THR A 44 -2.12 -4.14 21.28
CA THR A 44 -2.83 -2.87 21.13
C THR A 44 -4.16 -3.16 20.45
N PRO A 45 -5.31 -2.86 21.10
CA PRO A 45 -6.64 -3.19 20.56
C PRO A 45 -6.90 -2.60 19.16
N ASN A 46 -6.22 -1.49 18.84
CA ASN A 46 -6.46 -0.72 17.62
C ASN A 46 -5.33 -0.85 16.59
N CYS A 47 -4.39 -1.75 16.78
CA CYS A 47 -3.29 -1.95 15.83
C CYS A 47 -2.93 -3.43 15.71
N ASN A 48 -3.32 -4.01 14.59
CA ASN A 48 -2.82 -5.33 14.20
C ASN A 48 -1.69 -5.18 13.15
N PRO A 49 -0.85 -6.20 12.94
CA PRO A 49 0.24 -6.15 11.94
C PRO A 49 -0.25 -5.87 10.53
N GLU A 50 -1.43 -6.34 10.17
CA GLU A 50 -2.07 -6.12 8.87
C GLU A 50 -2.40 -4.65 8.65
N SER A 51 -3.02 -3.98 9.63
CA SER A 51 -3.34 -2.54 9.55
C SER A 51 -2.07 -1.68 9.47
N ALA A 52 -1.02 -2.04 10.18
CA ALA A 52 0.26 -1.34 10.13
C ALA A 52 0.93 -1.49 8.75
N LEU A 53 0.96 -2.72 8.21
CA LEU A 53 1.50 -3.02 6.88
C LEU A 53 0.73 -2.27 5.79
N HIS A 54 -0.60 -2.33 5.85
CA HIS A 54 -1.48 -1.63 4.93
C HIS A 54 -1.23 -0.12 4.94
N PHE A 55 -1.18 0.49 6.11
CA PHE A 55 -0.91 1.92 6.26
C PHE A 55 0.47 2.32 5.76
N GLU A 56 1.50 1.56 6.09
CA GLU A 56 2.88 1.84 5.66
C GLU A 56 3.00 1.74 4.15
N PHE A 57 2.46 0.68 3.55
CA PHE A 57 2.51 0.48 2.10
C PHE A 57 1.80 1.60 1.35
N LYS A 58 0.57 1.96 1.71
CA LYS A 58 -0.14 3.03 1.02
C LYS A 58 0.53 4.40 1.19
N THR A 59 1.20 4.64 2.31
CA THR A 59 1.98 5.85 2.53
C THR A 59 3.20 5.92 1.61
N ILE A 60 3.95 4.83 1.50
CA ILE A 60 5.10 4.71 0.59
C ILE A 60 4.63 4.89 -0.86
N LEU A 61 3.56 4.22 -1.26
CA LEU A 61 3.03 4.27 -2.61
C LEU A 61 2.56 5.68 -3.00
N VAL A 62 1.86 6.39 -2.11
CA VAL A 62 1.46 7.79 -2.35
C VAL A 62 2.67 8.70 -2.52
N ASN A 63 3.69 8.55 -1.69
CA ASN A 63 4.90 9.35 -1.81
C ASN A 63 5.64 9.08 -3.12
N GLU A 64 5.74 7.82 -3.54
CA GLU A 64 6.34 7.44 -4.82
C GLU A 64 5.55 8.01 -6.00
N ILE A 65 4.23 7.85 -6.01
CA ILE A 65 3.36 8.43 -7.06
C ILE A 65 3.52 9.95 -7.10
N LYS A 66 3.53 10.62 -5.95
CA LYS A 66 3.71 12.07 -5.88
C LYS A 66 5.02 12.52 -6.49
N GLN A 67 6.13 11.87 -6.15
CA GLN A 67 7.44 12.18 -6.71
C GLN A 67 7.49 11.96 -8.22
N ARG A 68 6.86 10.90 -8.73
CA ARG A 68 6.80 10.63 -10.17
C ARG A 68 5.96 11.68 -10.92
N ILE A 69 4.83 12.11 -10.35
CA ILE A 69 4.03 13.20 -10.91
C ILE A 69 4.88 14.49 -10.98
N GLU A 70 5.57 14.85 -9.89
CA GLU A 70 6.42 16.05 -9.84
C GLU A 70 7.59 16.00 -10.82
N ARG A 71 8.17 14.82 -11.04
CA ARG A 71 9.30 14.62 -11.97
C ARG A 71 8.85 14.30 -13.40
N GLN A 72 7.56 14.16 -13.66
CA GLN A 72 6.98 13.73 -14.93
C GLN A 72 7.51 12.36 -15.40
N ASN A 73 7.80 11.48 -14.46
CA ASN A 73 8.24 10.11 -14.72
C ASN A 73 7.05 9.16 -14.79
N GLU A 74 7.12 8.19 -15.67
CA GLU A 74 6.10 7.14 -15.78
C GLU A 74 6.05 6.25 -14.55
N PHE A 75 4.84 5.77 -14.24
CA PHE A 75 4.62 4.68 -13.31
C PHE A 75 4.06 3.49 -14.07
N ALA A 76 4.97 2.73 -14.69
CA ALA A 76 4.60 1.58 -15.48
C ALA A 76 4.05 0.46 -14.59
N LEU A 77 2.86 -0.03 -14.93
CA LEU A 77 2.26 -1.20 -14.31
C LEU A 77 1.86 -2.21 -15.37
N SER A 78 1.99 -3.50 -15.01
CA SER A 78 1.39 -4.59 -15.76
C SER A 78 0.32 -5.25 -14.90
N TRP A 79 -0.83 -5.56 -15.51
CA TRP A 79 -1.94 -6.19 -14.80
C TRP A 79 -2.68 -7.19 -15.68
N LYS A 80 -3.26 -8.20 -15.05
CA LYS A 80 -4.16 -9.12 -15.73
C LYS A 80 -5.58 -8.58 -15.67
N CYS A 81 -6.17 -8.33 -16.82
CA CYS A 81 -7.55 -7.84 -16.90
C CYS A 81 -8.55 -8.95 -16.52
N LEU A 82 -9.44 -8.65 -15.59
CA LEU A 82 -10.47 -9.60 -15.16
C LEU A 82 -11.54 -9.87 -16.23
N TYR A 83 -11.69 -8.96 -17.20
CA TYR A 83 -12.69 -9.09 -18.25
C TYR A 83 -12.19 -9.87 -19.47
N CYS A 84 -11.00 -9.55 -19.97
CA CYS A 84 -10.46 -10.19 -21.17
C CYS A 84 -9.41 -11.27 -20.86
N CYS A 85 -9.05 -11.48 -19.60
CA CYS A 85 -8.05 -12.42 -19.11
C CYS A 85 -6.65 -12.25 -19.74
N ARG A 86 -6.39 -11.11 -20.41
CA ARG A 86 -5.09 -10.79 -21.02
C ARG A 86 -4.27 -9.93 -20.07
N GLU A 87 -2.96 -9.96 -20.26
CA GLU A 87 -2.05 -9.01 -19.63
C GLU A 87 -2.09 -7.68 -20.38
N HIS A 88 -2.13 -6.61 -19.63
CA HIS A 88 -2.06 -5.25 -20.09
C HIS A 88 -0.93 -4.54 -19.36
N SER A 89 -0.36 -3.54 -19.99
CA SER A 89 0.61 -2.65 -19.37
C SER A 89 0.28 -1.20 -19.73
N GLY A 90 0.69 -0.29 -18.87
CA GLY A 90 0.50 1.12 -19.13
C GLY A 90 1.03 1.99 -18.00
N ASP A 91 1.09 3.28 -18.26
CA ASP A 91 1.46 4.27 -17.26
C ASP A 91 0.23 4.62 -16.41
N LEU A 92 0.26 4.22 -15.13
CA LEU A 92 -0.81 4.44 -14.18
C LEU A 92 -1.11 5.93 -13.97
N ILE A 93 -0.08 6.76 -13.99
CA ILE A 93 -0.19 8.18 -13.64
C ILE A 93 -0.17 9.13 -14.85
N LYS A 94 -0.28 8.60 -16.07
CA LYS A 94 -0.28 9.40 -17.31
C LYS A 94 -1.21 10.61 -17.26
N LYS A 95 -2.38 10.46 -16.66
CA LYS A 95 -3.38 11.53 -16.49
C LYS A 95 -3.31 12.22 -15.13
N ALA A 96 -2.53 11.69 -14.17
CA ALA A 96 -2.49 12.21 -12.83
C ALA A 96 -1.82 13.57 -12.75
N ARG A 97 -2.45 14.50 -12.05
CA ARG A 97 -1.87 15.79 -11.65
C ARG A 97 -1.75 15.90 -10.14
N ARG A 98 -2.48 15.09 -9.42
CA ARG A 98 -2.47 15.04 -7.95
C ARG A 98 -2.81 13.63 -7.48
N VAL A 99 -2.25 13.27 -6.34
CA VAL A 99 -2.58 12.06 -5.59
C VAL A 99 -2.99 12.44 -4.17
N ALA A 100 -3.92 11.72 -3.59
CA ALA A 100 -4.32 11.88 -2.19
C ALA A 100 -4.58 10.54 -1.52
N LEU A 101 -4.16 10.46 -0.26
CA LEU A 101 -4.44 9.35 0.65
C LEU A 101 -5.85 9.52 1.22
N GLU A 102 -6.62 8.42 1.28
CA GLU A 102 -7.90 8.35 1.97
C GLU A 102 -8.86 9.53 1.68
N TYR A 103 -8.96 9.92 0.41
CA TYR A 103 -9.85 11.00 0.00
C TYR A 103 -11.30 10.54 0.00
N SER A 104 -12.17 11.31 0.67
CA SER A 104 -13.60 10.98 0.74
C SER A 104 -14.30 11.22 -0.59
N LEU A 105 -14.80 10.15 -1.20
CA LEU A 105 -15.64 10.14 -2.39
C LEU A 105 -17.08 9.86 -1.95
N ASN A 106 -17.77 10.91 -1.52
CA ASN A 106 -19.13 10.78 -1.00
C ASN A 106 -19.20 9.81 0.20
N ILE A 107 -19.74 8.61 0.02
CA ILE A 107 -19.87 7.58 1.07
C ILE A 107 -18.67 6.62 1.14
N TYR A 108 -17.79 6.65 0.16
CA TYR A 108 -16.62 5.78 0.10
C TYR A 108 -15.32 6.57 0.31
N ARG A 109 -14.32 5.87 0.84
CA ARG A 109 -13.01 6.45 1.13
C ARG A 109 -11.91 5.49 0.69
N PRO A 110 -11.53 5.56 -0.61
CA PRO A 110 -10.47 4.71 -1.13
C PRO A 110 -9.12 4.99 -0.46
N ASP A 111 -8.26 4.01 -0.46
CA ASP A 111 -6.91 4.16 0.09
C ASP A 111 -6.13 5.27 -0.61
N ILE A 112 -6.14 5.27 -1.94
CA ILE A 112 -5.44 6.27 -2.75
C ILE A 112 -6.34 6.73 -3.89
N SER A 113 -6.41 8.04 -4.11
CA SER A 113 -7.14 8.66 -5.21
C SER A 113 -6.22 9.42 -6.14
N LEU A 114 -6.36 9.20 -7.45
CA LEU A 114 -5.63 9.90 -8.52
C LEU A 114 -6.56 10.90 -9.21
N PHE A 115 -6.10 12.14 -9.33
CA PHE A 115 -6.86 13.25 -9.89
C PHE A 115 -6.28 13.68 -11.22
N ASP A 116 -7.15 13.96 -12.19
CA ASP A 116 -6.81 14.54 -13.48
C ASP A 116 -6.54 16.06 -13.41
N GLU A 117 -6.29 16.67 -14.55
CA GLU A 117 -6.06 18.11 -14.68
C GLU A 117 -7.27 18.97 -14.29
N ASN A 118 -8.49 18.42 -14.34
CA ASN A 118 -9.72 19.08 -13.94
C ASN A 118 -10.02 18.89 -12.45
N GLY A 119 -9.14 18.24 -11.69
CA GLY A 119 -9.34 17.92 -10.28
C GLY A 119 -10.38 16.80 -10.03
N ARG A 120 -10.76 16.04 -11.07
CA ARG A 120 -11.67 14.90 -10.94
C ARG A 120 -10.90 13.63 -10.62
N VAL A 121 -11.45 12.80 -9.74
CA VAL A 121 -10.91 11.47 -9.50
C VAL A 121 -11.21 10.58 -10.69
N TYR A 122 -10.17 10.10 -11.38
CA TYR A 122 -10.30 9.19 -12.52
C TYR A 122 -9.90 7.76 -12.20
N ALA A 123 -9.09 7.57 -11.16
CA ALA A 123 -8.68 6.25 -10.69
C ALA A 123 -8.51 6.22 -9.18
N VAL A 124 -8.73 5.06 -8.60
CA VAL A 124 -8.47 4.76 -7.19
C VAL A 124 -7.67 3.50 -7.08
N ILE A 125 -6.82 3.42 -6.04
CA ILE A 125 -6.06 2.23 -5.69
C ILE A 125 -6.53 1.78 -4.32
N GLU A 126 -6.92 0.52 -4.23
CA GLU A 126 -7.22 -0.19 -2.98
C GLU A 126 -6.11 -1.20 -2.69
N VAL A 127 -5.52 -1.09 -1.53
CA VAL A 127 -4.45 -1.98 -1.07
C VAL A 127 -5.08 -3.15 -0.32
N VAL A 128 -5.06 -4.32 -0.93
CA VAL A 128 -5.71 -5.52 -0.43
C VAL A 128 -4.70 -6.38 0.32
N VAL A 129 -4.85 -6.52 1.62
CA VAL A 129 -4.05 -7.46 2.44
C VAL A 129 -4.85 -8.75 2.67
N SER A 130 -6.07 -8.65 3.17
CA SER A 130 -6.93 -9.82 3.41
C SER A 130 -8.32 -9.69 2.81
N HIS A 131 -8.85 -8.47 2.67
CA HIS A 131 -10.21 -8.22 2.23
C HIS A 131 -10.23 -7.24 1.06
N ALA A 132 -10.70 -7.71 -0.10
CA ALA A 132 -10.94 -6.87 -1.27
C ALA A 132 -12.23 -6.02 -1.08
N PRO A 133 -12.35 -4.87 -1.78
CA PRO A 133 -13.57 -4.09 -1.81
C PRO A 133 -14.79 -4.93 -2.21
N ASP A 134 -15.91 -4.67 -1.55
CA ASP A 134 -17.15 -5.36 -1.87
C ASP A 134 -17.75 -4.93 -3.23
N ASN A 135 -18.77 -5.63 -3.68
CA ASN A 135 -19.38 -5.38 -4.99
C ASN A 135 -20.05 -3.99 -5.05
N ALA A 136 -20.58 -3.49 -3.95
CA ALA A 136 -21.22 -2.17 -3.92
C ALA A 136 -20.20 -1.06 -4.16
N VAL A 137 -19.01 -1.18 -3.60
CA VAL A 137 -17.87 -0.27 -3.83
C VAL A 137 -17.42 -0.34 -5.28
N LYS A 138 -17.24 -1.56 -5.82
CA LYS A 138 -16.84 -1.78 -7.22
C LYS A 138 -17.85 -1.20 -8.21
N ASP A 139 -19.14 -1.37 -7.94
CA ASP A 139 -20.23 -0.84 -8.75
C ASP A 139 -20.30 0.68 -8.68
N TYR A 140 -20.04 1.28 -7.52
CA TYR A 140 -19.95 2.73 -7.37
C TYR A 140 -18.84 3.30 -8.28
N TYR A 141 -17.63 2.76 -8.22
CA TYR A 141 -16.52 3.23 -9.08
C TYR A 141 -16.85 3.07 -10.56
N ARG A 142 -17.41 1.92 -10.94
CA ARG A 142 -17.81 1.66 -12.34
C ARG A 142 -18.85 2.67 -12.83
N LYS A 143 -19.90 2.92 -12.04
CA LYS A 143 -20.99 3.88 -12.40
C LYS A 143 -20.49 5.32 -12.53
N ASN A 144 -19.46 5.68 -11.79
CA ASN A 144 -18.86 7.02 -11.83
C ASN A 144 -17.69 7.14 -12.80
N GLY A 145 -17.39 6.13 -13.60
CA GLY A 145 -16.28 6.13 -14.56
C GLY A 145 -14.90 6.16 -13.89
N ILE A 146 -14.80 5.70 -12.65
CA ILE A 146 -13.55 5.67 -11.88
C ILE A 146 -12.91 4.29 -12.06
N THR A 147 -11.66 4.26 -12.50
CA THR A 147 -10.89 3.02 -12.61
C THR A 147 -10.49 2.54 -11.22
N LEU A 148 -10.89 1.32 -10.87
CA LEU A 148 -10.44 0.65 -9.64
C LEU A 148 -9.20 -0.21 -9.92
N ILE A 149 -8.17 -0.04 -9.12
CA ILE A 149 -6.94 -0.84 -9.13
C ILE A 149 -6.82 -1.51 -7.76
N GLU A 150 -6.86 -2.84 -7.74
CA GLU A 150 -6.63 -3.61 -6.53
C GLU A 150 -5.16 -4.06 -6.49
N MET A 151 -4.41 -3.59 -5.48
CA MET A 151 -3.04 -4.00 -5.23
C MET A 151 -3.01 -5.03 -4.11
N HIS A 152 -2.85 -6.29 -4.48
CA HIS A 152 -2.78 -7.39 -3.53
C HIS A 152 -1.39 -7.49 -2.92
N LEU A 153 -1.30 -7.31 -1.61
CA LEU A 153 -0.07 -7.50 -0.84
C LEU A 153 -0.02 -8.94 -0.32
N ASP A 154 1.09 -9.60 -0.63
CA ASP A 154 1.46 -10.82 0.06
C ASP A 154 2.28 -10.42 1.30
N PRO A 155 1.78 -10.63 2.53
CA PRO A 155 2.50 -10.29 3.75
C PRO A 155 3.89 -10.94 3.85
N ASP A 156 4.05 -12.14 3.27
CA ASP A 156 5.32 -12.85 3.28
C ASP A 156 6.31 -12.33 2.21
N ALA A 157 5.80 -11.76 1.12
CA ALA A 157 6.62 -11.19 0.05
C ALA A 157 7.01 -9.74 0.30
N VAL A 158 6.15 -8.95 0.95
CA VAL A 158 6.38 -7.50 1.19
C VAL A 158 7.53 -7.25 2.16
N LEU A 159 7.79 -8.18 3.09
CA LEU A 159 8.95 -8.08 3.99
C LEU A 159 10.29 -8.21 3.25
N ASN A 160 10.28 -8.60 1.97
CA ASN A 160 11.49 -8.87 1.21
C ASN A 160 11.83 -7.78 0.18
N ASP A 161 10.87 -6.97 -0.31
CA ASP A 161 11.17 -6.17 -1.48
C ASP A 161 10.20 -5.05 -1.87
N VAL A 162 9.82 -4.18 -0.94
CA VAL A 162 9.03 -2.97 -1.32
C VAL A 162 9.84 -2.06 -2.24
N SER A 163 11.15 -1.97 -2.04
CA SER A 163 12.04 -1.11 -2.86
C SER A 163 12.28 -1.66 -4.26
N THR A 164 12.33 -2.97 -4.45
CA THR A 164 12.64 -3.60 -5.73
C THR A 164 11.44 -3.67 -6.68
N LYS A 165 10.21 -3.83 -6.14
CA LYS A 165 8.99 -3.85 -6.96
C LYS A 165 8.51 -2.49 -7.44
N LEU A 166 8.98 -1.41 -6.83
CA LEU A 166 8.68 -0.03 -7.24
C LEU A 166 9.75 0.56 -8.15
N SER A 167 10.89 -0.13 -8.32
CA SER A 167 12.03 0.32 -9.13
C SER A 167 12.25 -0.49 -10.42
N SER A 168 11.38 -1.45 -10.73
CA SER A 168 11.44 -2.25 -11.97
C SER A 168 10.41 -1.84 -13.01
#